data_c7a854741e2a31c95a703dd13f1ffd35
#
_entry.id   c7a854741e2a31c95a703dd13f1ffd35
#
_cell.length_a   1.000
_cell.length_b   1.000
_cell.length_c   1.000
_cell.angle_alpha   90.00
_cell.angle_beta   90.00
_cell.angle_gamma   90.00
#
_symmetry.space_group_name_H-M   'P 1'
#
loop_
_entity.id
_entity.type
_entity.pdbx_description
1 polymer ?
#
loop_
_entity_poly.entity_id
_entity_poly.type
_entity_poly.pdbx_seq_one_letter_code
_entity_poly.pdbx_strand_id
1 'polypeptide(L)'
;QIAMNKTKDEVNDIFKNGTDADIKQAEKSVEHIHIMTTSPEIKNIRQLVSDHQPKILVIDTIDAVRVDYMSDPLAKTQSVVNALKDIAQNQNVIIIAISHISKSASYNGVLDRHSAKGDSALEQKSDKLIGISQFDVASKARVIESIVARDENNFKLRCWFNHETFRFVDNG
;
A
#
# COMPACT_ATOMS: atom_id res chain seq x y z
N GLN A 1 13.20 4.39 9.07
CA GLN A 1 12.52 4.78 10.32
C GLN A 1 11.81 3.58 10.97
N ILE A 2 10.81 2.98 10.31
CA ILE A 2 10.11 1.79 10.83
C ILE A 2 11.06 0.59 10.95
N ALA A 3 11.86 0.32 9.92
CA ALA A 3 12.82 -0.79 9.91
C ALA A 3 13.85 -0.70 11.05
N MET A 4 14.25 0.52 11.41
CA MET A 4 15.21 0.76 12.49
C MET A 4 14.58 0.91 13.87
N ASN A 5 13.27 0.88 13.99
CA ASN A 5 12.53 1.17 15.24
C ASN A 5 12.88 2.54 15.86
N LYS A 6 13.09 3.55 15.05
CA LYS A 6 13.50 4.90 15.42
C LYS A 6 12.50 5.95 14.95
N THR A 7 12.48 7.09 15.63
CA THR A 7 11.73 8.27 15.19
C THR A 7 12.37 8.89 13.95
N LYS A 8 11.64 9.80 13.30
CA LYS A 8 12.16 10.56 12.14
C LYS A 8 13.42 11.36 12.52
N ASP A 9 13.41 11.98 13.68
CA ASP A 9 14.53 12.83 14.14
C ASP A 9 15.75 12.00 14.48
N GLU A 10 15.59 10.84 15.14
CA GLU A 10 16.68 9.90 15.38
C GLU A 10 17.28 9.35 14.09
N VAL A 11 16.46 9.08 13.07
CA VAL A 11 16.96 8.65 11.75
C VAL A 11 17.73 9.77 11.07
N ASN A 12 17.19 11.00 11.08
CA ASN A 12 17.86 12.15 10.52
C ASN A 12 19.20 12.45 11.23
N ASP A 13 19.25 12.24 12.53
CA ASP A 13 20.48 12.43 13.31
C ASP A 13 21.56 11.40 12.93
N ILE A 14 21.19 10.14 12.74
CA ILE A 14 22.12 9.11 12.25
C ILE A 14 22.73 9.52 10.92
N PHE A 15 21.95 10.01 9.95
CA PHE A 15 22.46 10.40 8.64
C PHE A 15 23.26 11.71 8.65
N LYS A 16 23.05 12.60 9.63
CA LYS A 16 23.78 13.87 9.74
C LYS A 16 25.02 13.79 10.60
N ASN A 17 24.94 13.07 11.72
CA ASN A 17 25.92 13.11 12.80
C ASN A 17 26.42 11.72 13.21
N GLY A 18 25.85 10.64 12.65
CA GLY A 18 26.23 9.26 12.98
C GLY A 18 27.60 8.89 12.44
N THR A 19 28.18 7.87 13.02
CA THR A 19 29.43 7.28 12.51
C THR A 19 29.16 6.47 11.24
N ASP A 20 30.22 6.18 10.46
CA ASP A 20 30.13 5.28 9.30
C ASP A 20 29.52 3.91 9.64
N ALA A 21 29.75 3.43 10.86
CA ALA A 21 29.16 2.18 11.34
C ALA A 21 27.66 2.30 11.54
N ASP A 22 27.17 3.40 12.10
CA ASP A 22 25.74 3.67 12.28
C ASP A 22 25.02 3.79 10.95
N ILE A 23 25.63 4.48 9.99
CA ILE A 23 25.09 4.64 8.63
C ILE A 23 25.02 3.28 7.93
N LYS A 24 26.09 2.49 7.95
CA LYS A 24 26.10 1.14 7.36
C LYS A 24 25.06 0.21 7.99
N GLN A 25 24.85 0.30 9.29
CA GLN A 25 23.82 -0.49 9.98
C GLN A 25 22.41 -0.05 9.55
N ALA A 26 22.18 1.26 9.39
CA ALA A 26 20.92 1.78 8.89
C ALA A 26 20.64 1.33 7.45
N GLU A 27 21.62 1.41 6.56
CA GLU A 27 21.55 0.92 5.18
C GLU A 27 21.24 -0.58 5.12
N LYS A 28 21.94 -1.38 5.92
CA LYS A 28 21.71 -2.83 6.01
C LYS A 28 20.29 -3.18 6.44
N SER A 29 19.68 -2.38 7.31
CA SER A 29 18.31 -2.62 7.77
C SER A 29 17.25 -2.51 6.67
N VAL A 30 17.57 -1.84 5.56
CA VAL A 30 16.67 -1.59 4.43
C VAL A 30 17.22 -2.12 3.08
N GLU A 31 18.32 -2.85 3.07
CA GLU A 31 18.97 -3.36 1.85
C GLU A 31 18.07 -4.24 0.99
N HIS A 32 17.07 -4.88 1.62
CA HIS A 32 16.06 -5.72 0.96
C HIS A 32 14.90 -4.91 0.37
N ILE A 33 14.87 -3.58 0.56
CA ILE A 33 13.84 -2.68 0.04
C ILE A 33 14.40 -1.94 -1.16
N HIS A 34 13.82 -2.19 -2.33
CA HIS A 34 14.17 -1.50 -3.56
C HIS A 34 13.09 -0.48 -3.89
N ILE A 35 13.43 0.80 -3.90
CA ILE A 35 12.52 1.88 -4.31
C ILE A 35 12.83 2.21 -5.76
N MET A 36 11.84 2.06 -6.62
CA MET A 36 11.99 2.27 -8.04
C MET A 36 11.00 3.32 -8.54
N THR A 37 11.49 4.24 -9.33
CA THR A 37 10.66 5.18 -10.09
C THR A 37 10.68 4.74 -11.54
N THR A 38 9.57 4.24 -12.03
CA THR A 38 9.42 3.81 -13.43
C THR A 38 8.15 4.39 -14.03
N SER A 39 8.04 4.32 -15.36
CA SER A 39 6.76 4.59 -15.99
C SER A 39 5.70 3.61 -15.48
N PRO A 40 4.54 4.09 -15.05
CA PRO A 40 3.52 3.25 -14.42
C PRO A 40 2.73 2.40 -15.42
N GLU A 41 3.34 1.97 -16.51
CA GLU A 41 2.71 1.10 -17.50
C GLU A 41 2.81 -0.37 -17.07
N ILE A 42 1.74 -1.13 -17.26
CA ILE A 42 1.68 -2.56 -16.89
C ILE A 42 2.83 -3.38 -17.48
N LYS A 43 3.23 -3.08 -18.72
CA LYS A 43 4.37 -3.79 -19.36
C LYS A 43 5.67 -3.59 -18.59
N ASN A 44 5.91 -2.37 -18.06
CA ASN A 44 7.12 -2.06 -17.30
C ASN A 44 7.07 -2.68 -15.91
N ILE A 45 5.90 -2.72 -15.28
CA ILE A 45 5.70 -3.42 -14.00
C ILE A 45 5.97 -4.93 -14.18
N ARG A 46 5.45 -5.54 -15.24
CA ARG A 46 5.68 -6.95 -15.56
C ARG A 46 7.17 -7.25 -15.76
N GLN A 47 7.87 -6.39 -16.52
CA GLN A 47 9.31 -6.52 -16.75
C GLN A 47 10.08 -6.39 -15.45
N LEU A 48 9.77 -5.39 -14.63
CA LEU A 48 10.39 -5.16 -13.33
C LEU A 48 10.26 -6.39 -12.41
N VAL A 49 9.07 -6.99 -12.33
CA VAL A 49 8.87 -8.20 -11.53
C VAL A 49 9.68 -9.37 -12.10
N SER A 50 9.74 -9.51 -13.42
CA SER A 50 10.54 -10.54 -14.07
C SER A 50 12.04 -10.39 -13.79
N ASP A 51 12.56 -9.15 -13.84
CA ASP A 51 13.99 -8.88 -13.69
C ASP A 51 14.46 -8.99 -12.24
N HIS A 52 13.65 -8.53 -11.30
CA HIS A 52 14.02 -8.45 -9.87
C HIS A 52 13.45 -9.59 -9.01
N GLN A 53 12.45 -10.31 -9.50
CA GLN A 53 11.78 -11.42 -8.81
C GLN A 53 11.45 -11.10 -7.33
N PRO A 54 10.80 -9.96 -7.04
CA PRO A 54 10.49 -9.58 -5.67
C PRO A 54 9.48 -10.57 -5.07
N LYS A 55 9.56 -10.82 -3.76
CA LYS A 55 8.52 -11.55 -3.05
C LYS A 55 7.26 -10.72 -2.84
N ILE A 56 7.44 -9.41 -2.66
CA ILE A 56 6.36 -8.44 -2.44
C ILE A 56 6.62 -7.23 -3.34
N LEU A 57 5.61 -6.83 -4.09
CA LEU A 57 5.59 -5.60 -4.86
C LEU A 57 4.55 -4.65 -4.25
N VAL A 58 4.97 -3.44 -3.89
CA VAL A 58 4.06 -2.37 -3.44
C VAL A 58 3.89 -1.36 -4.57
N ILE A 59 2.63 -1.02 -4.89
CA ILE A 59 2.27 -0.04 -5.91
C ILE A 59 1.54 1.12 -5.23
N ASP A 60 2.16 2.30 -5.22
CA ASP A 60 1.58 3.54 -4.68
C ASP A 60 1.53 4.61 -5.79
N THR A 61 0.40 4.77 -6.43
CA THR A 61 -0.91 4.16 -6.26
C THR A 61 -1.38 3.45 -7.54
N ILE A 62 -2.35 2.55 -7.41
CA ILE A 62 -2.95 1.86 -8.55
C ILE A 62 -3.58 2.82 -9.56
N ASP A 63 -4.07 3.97 -9.11
CA ASP A 63 -4.68 5.01 -9.97
C ASP A 63 -3.69 5.58 -11.00
N ALA A 64 -2.39 5.55 -10.70
CA ALA A 64 -1.34 6.01 -11.59
C ALA A 64 -1.01 4.98 -12.68
N VAL A 65 -1.34 3.71 -12.47
CA VAL A 65 -1.00 2.63 -13.41
C VAL A 65 -1.76 2.77 -14.73
N ARG A 66 -1.07 2.51 -15.84
CA ARG A 66 -1.60 2.67 -17.20
C ARG A 66 -1.61 1.33 -17.93
N VAL A 67 -2.68 1.14 -18.68
CA VAL A 67 -2.79 0.15 -19.75
C VAL A 67 -2.96 0.89 -21.06
N ASP A 68 -2.41 0.34 -22.13
CA ASP A 68 -2.43 1.00 -23.43
C ASP A 68 -3.88 1.21 -23.93
N TYR A 69 -4.14 2.40 -24.49
CA TYR A 69 -5.31 2.74 -25.34
C TYR A 69 -6.72 2.64 -24.72
N MET A 70 -6.88 2.82 -23.41
CA MET A 70 -8.23 2.89 -22.83
C MET A 70 -8.62 4.31 -22.43
N SER A 71 -9.71 4.82 -22.98
CA SER A 71 -10.29 6.13 -22.66
C SER A 71 -11.31 6.06 -21.53
N ASP A 72 -11.99 4.94 -21.35
CA ASP A 72 -12.95 4.73 -20.26
C ASP A 72 -12.23 4.46 -18.92
N PRO A 73 -12.41 5.31 -17.88
CA PRO A 73 -11.76 5.16 -16.61
C PRO A 73 -12.10 3.86 -15.86
N LEU A 74 -13.35 3.38 -16.00
CA LEU A 74 -13.80 2.16 -15.33
C LEU A 74 -13.17 0.93 -15.99
N ALA A 75 -13.24 0.84 -17.31
CA ALA A 75 -12.60 -0.21 -18.09
C ALA A 75 -11.08 -0.23 -17.87
N LYS A 76 -10.47 0.96 -17.74
CA LYS A 76 -9.04 1.10 -17.41
C LYS A 76 -8.72 0.48 -16.06
N THR A 77 -9.45 0.83 -15.00
CA THR A 77 -9.22 0.28 -13.66
C THR A 77 -9.38 -1.24 -13.67
N GLN A 78 -10.41 -1.75 -14.31
CA GLN A 78 -10.64 -3.19 -14.43
C GLN A 78 -9.49 -3.91 -15.13
N SER A 79 -8.97 -3.32 -16.22
CA SER A 79 -7.84 -3.87 -16.97
C SER A 79 -6.55 -3.87 -16.16
N VAL A 80 -6.29 -2.79 -15.40
CA VAL A 80 -5.14 -2.71 -14.50
C VAL A 80 -5.23 -3.80 -13.44
N VAL A 81 -6.37 -3.93 -12.76
CA VAL A 81 -6.56 -4.92 -11.68
C VAL A 81 -6.39 -6.35 -12.21
N ASN A 82 -6.97 -6.66 -13.37
CA ASN A 82 -6.80 -7.95 -14.01
C ASN A 82 -5.32 -8.23 -14.33
N ALA A 83 -4.63 -7.27 -14.93
CA ALA A 83 -3.22 -7.43 -15.27
C ALA A 83 -2.30 -7.61 -14.03
N LEU A 84 -2.58 -6.89 -12.95
CA LEU A 84 -1.85 -7.08 -11.69
C LEU A 84 -2.14 -8.46 -11.07
N LYS A 85 -3.38 -8.94 -11.14
CA LYS A 85 -3.73 -10.29 -10.70
C LYS A 85 -2.98 -11.36 -11.49
N ASP A 86 -2.91 -11.20 -12.82
CA ASP A 86 -2.15 -12.09 -13.70
C ASP A 86 -0.64 -12.09 -13.36
N ILE A 87 -0.07 -10.92 -13.09
CA ILE A 87 1.33 -10.81 -12.66
C ILE A 87 1.54 -11.55 -11.33
N ALA A 88 0.66 -11.31 -10.35
CA ALA A 88 0.76 -11.95 -9.04
C ALA A 88 0.75 -13.47 -9.15
N GLN A 89 -0.16 -14.03 -9.95
CA GLN A 89 -0.32 -15.47 -10.12
C GLN A 89 0.80 -16.10 -10.95
N ASN A 90 1.14 -15.49 -12.10
CA ASN A 90 2.08 -16.09 -13.05
C ASN A 90 3.54 -15.92 -12.60
N GLN A 91 3.85 -14.92 -11.80
CA GLN A 91 5.22 -14.66 -11.33
C GLN A 91 5.39 -14.94 -9.83
N ASN A 92 4.36 -15.48 -9.17
CA ASN A 92 4.37 -15.87 -7.75
C ASN A 92 4.85 -14.73 -6.83
N VAL A 93 4.28 -13.53 -7.02
CA VAL A 93 4.58 -12.33 -6.26
C VAL A 93 3.34 -11.84 -5.51
N ILE A 94 3.51 -11.42 -4.26
CA ILE A 94 2.45 -10.73 -3.52
C ILE A 94 2.40 -9.28 -3.98
N ILE A 95 1.24 -8.81 -4.47
CA ILE A 95 1.05 -7.41 -4.87
C ILE A 95 0.20 -6.71 -3.84
N ILE A 96 0.74 -5.64 -3.25
CA ILE A 96 0.04 -4.71 -2.38
C ILE A 96 -0.20 -3.42 -3.17
N ALA A 97 -1.43 -3.18 -3.59
CA ALA A 97 -1.80 -1.99 -4.35
C ALA A 97 -2.56 -1.01 -3.45
N ILE A 98 -2.07 0.23 -3.41
CA ILE A 98 -2.70 1.31 -2.66
C ILE A 98 -3.67 2.03 -3.59
N SER A 99 -4.90 2.25 -3.12
CA SER A 99 -5.93 3.00 -3.82
C SER A 99 -6.52 4.08 -2.92
N HIS A 100 -6.85 5.22 -3.51
CA HIS A 100 -7.55 6.26 -2.79
C HIS A 100 -9.03 5.90 -2.61
N ILE A 101 -9.59 6.28 -1.48
CA ILE A 101 -11.04 6.20 -1.26
C ILE A 101 -11.77 7.29 -2.06
N SER A 102 -13.01 7.02 -2.42
CA SER A 102 -13.87 8.01 -3.06
C SER A 102 -14.18 9.18 -2.11
N LYS A 103 -14.44 10.37 -2.66
CA LYS A 103 -14.79 11.54 -1.83
C LYS A 103 -16.03 11.30 -0.98
N SER A 104 -17.04 10.59 -1.49
CA SER A 104 -18.26 10.26 -0.76
C SER A 104 -17.97 9.38 0.46
N ALA A 105 -17.12 8.36 0.32
CA ALA A 105 -16.71 7.51 1.44
C ALA A 105 -15.90 8.27 2.49
N SER A 106 -15.06 9.22 2.07
CA SER A 106 -14.27 10.07 2.97
C SER A 106 -15.14 10.93 3.91
N TYR A 107 -16.30 11.40 3.44
CA TYR A 107 -17.20 12.22 4.26
C TYR A 107 -18.02 11.43 5.28
N ASN A 108 -18.34 10.18 4.97
CA ASN A 108 -19.22 9.36 5.81
C ASN A 108 -18.48 8.59 6.90
N GLY A 109 -17.13 8.54 6.85
CA GLY A 109 -16.30 7.85 7.84
C GLY A 109 -16.48 6.32 7.91
N VAL A 110 -17.40 5.77 7.12
CA VAL A 110 -17.66 4.34 7.02
C VAL A 110 -17.12 3.83 5.70
N LEU A 111 -16.21 2.87 5.76
CA LEU A 111 -15.72 2.20 4.57
C LEU A 111 -16.59 0.99 4.27
N ASP A 112 -17.01 0.88 3.03
CA ASP A 112 -17.75 -0.25 2.49
C ASP A 112 -17.06 -0.76 1.20
N ARG A 113 -17.67 -1.74 0.58
CA ARG A 113 -17.16 -2.34 -0.67
C ARG A 113 -17.06 -1.34 -1.82
N HIS A 114 -17.84 -0.25 -1.78
CA HIS A 114 -17.90 0.79 -2.80
C HIS A 114 -17.05 2.02 -2.47
N SER A 115 -16.30 1.96 -1.37
CA SER A 115 -15.50 3.10 -0.90
C SER A 115 -14.22 3.32 -1.69
N ALA A 116 -13.67 2.28 -2.33
CA ALA A 116 -12.50 2.41 -3.17
C ALA A 116 -12.86 3.03 -4.53
N LYS A 117 -12.01 3.88 -5.05
CA LYS A 117 -12.18 4.43 -6.39
C LYS A 117 -11.98 3.33 -7.44
N GLY A 118 -13.01 3.03 -8.23
CA GLY A 118 -13.01 1.89 -9.17
C GLY A 118 -13.45 0.56 -8.55
N ASP A 119 -14.25 0.64 -7.54
CA ASP A 119 -14.69 -0.30 -6.52
C ASP A 119 -14.98 -1.73 -6.96
N SER A 120 -15.81 -1.93 -8.01
CA SER A 120 -16.26 -3.26 -8.40
C SER A 120 -15.11 -4.19 -8.85
N ALA A 121 -14.13 -3.66 -9.57
CA ALA A 121 -13.00 -4.46 -10.03
C ALA A 121 -12.06 -4.84 -8.87
N LEU A 122 -11.79 -3.91 -7.96
CA LEU A 122 -10.99 -4.15 -6.76
C LEU A 122 -11.66 -5.18 -5.87
N GLU A 123 -12.97 -5.04 -5.60
CA GLU A 123 -13.74 -6.00 -4.81
C GLU A 123 -13.72 -7.40 -5.41
N GLN A 124 -13.95 -7.49 -6.73
CA GLN A 124 -14.10 -8.79 -7.40
C GLN A 124 -12.78 -9.54 -7.58
N LYS A 125 -11.65 -8.85 -7.68
CA LYS A 125 -10.37 -9.47 -8.05
C LYS A 125 -9.34 -9.53 -6.91
N SER A 126 -9.48 -8.69 -5.89
CA SER A 126 -8.58 -8.75 -4.73
C SER A 126 -8.85 -9.99 -3.90
N ASP A 127 -7.82 -10.61 -3.38
CA ASP A 127 -7.94 -11.66 -2.37
C ASP A 127 -8.28 -11.05 -1.02
N LYS A 128 -7.70 -9.89 -0.73
CA LYS A 128 -7.99 -9.07 0.45
C LYS A 128 -8.13 -7.61 0.06
N LEU A 129 -9.15 -6.95 0.57
CA LEU A 129 -9.34 -5.51 0.49
C LEU A 129 -9.38 -4.98 1.92
N ILE A 130 -8.37 -4.16 2.26
CA ILE A 130 -8.22 -3.59 3.60
C ILE A 130 -8.44 -2.09 3.50
N GLY A 131 -9.37 -1.59 4.30
CA GLY A 131 -9.65 -0.17 4.42
C GLY A 131 -9.02 0.42 5.67
N ILE A 132 -8.49 1.64 5.53
CA ILE A 132 -7.98 2.44 6.65
C ILE A 132 -8.76 3.74 6.67
N SER A 133 -9.55 3.95 7.71
CA SER A 133 -10.36 5.16 7.88
C SER A 133 -9.97 5.94 9.13
N GLN A 134 -10.31 7.21 9.13
CA GLN A 134 -10.21 8.03 10.33
C GLN A 134 -11.47 7.79 11.17
N PHE A 135 -11.29 7.40 12.43
CA PHE A 135 -12.40 7.15 13.34
C PHE A 135 -13.12 8.44 13.73
N ASP A 136 -12.33 9.49 13.99
CA ASP A 136 -12.80 10.80 14.42
C ASP A 136 -11.76 11.86 14.04
N VAL A 137 -12.22 13.04 13.60
CA VAL A 137 -11.36 14.16 13.20
C VAL A 137 -10.53 14.68 14.38
N ALA A 138 -11.09 14.70 15.58
CA ALA A 138 -10.43 15.18 16.78
C ALA A 138 -9.45 14.17 17.37
N SER A 139 -9.65 12.88 17.12
CA SER A 139 -8.77 11.83 17.62
C SER A 139 -7.77 11.37 16.54
N LYS A 140 -6.58 10.96 16.97
CA LYS A 140 -5.61 10.32 16.09
C LYS A 140 -5.96 8.86 15.80
N ALA A 141 -7.16 8.42 16.23
CA ALA A 141 -7.61 7.06 16.06
C ALA A 141 -7.91 6.75 14.59
N ARG A 142 -7.57 5.55 14.21
CA ARG A 142 -7.83 4.96 12.89
C ARG A 142 -8.54 3.64 13.06
N VAL A 143 -9.33 3.27 12.08
CA VAL A 143 -9.91 1.93 11.96
C VAL A 143 -9.26 1.26 10.77
N ILE A 144 -8.73 0.08 10.99
CA ILE A 144 -8.22 -0.81 9.96
C ILE A 144 -9.18 -1.99 9.91
N GLU A 145 -9.82 -2.19 8.77
CA GLU A 145 -10.80 -3.26 8.62
C GLU A 145 -10.67 -4.00 7.29
N SER A 146 -10.94 -5.29 7.31
CA SER A 146 -11.07 -6.06 6.09
C SER A 146 -12.46 -5.83 5.48
N ILE A 147 -12.48 -5.29 4.27
CA ILE A 147 -13.69 -5.08 3.48
C ILE A 147 -14.02 -6.35 2.68
N VAL A 148 -12.98 -7.00 2.16
CA VAL A 148 -13.05 -8.30 1.49
C VAL A 148 -11.93 -9.18 2.04
N ALA A 149 -12.27 -10.40 2.45
CA ALA A 149 -11.32 -11.45 2.79
C ALA A 149 -11.91 -12.78 2.27
N ARG A 150 -11.28 -13.38 1.24
CA ARG A 150 -11.85 -14.58 0.58
C ARG A 150 -11.61 -15.84 1.37
N ASP A 151 -10.46 -15.94 2.04
CA ASP A 151 -9.99 -17.15 2.69
C ASP A 151 -9.91 -17.03 4.22
N GLU A 152 -10.34 -15.91 4.81
CA GLU A 152 -10.20 -15.62 6.22
C GLU A 152 -11.42 -14.87 6.77
N ASN A 153 -11.54 -14.85 8.10
CA ASN A 153 -12.55 -14.04 8.77
C ASN A 153 -12.25 -12.54 8.62
N ASN A 154 -13.31 -11.77 8.48
CA ASN A 154 -13.20 -10.32 8.52
C ASN A 154 -12.72 -9.86 9.88
N PHE A 155 -11.89 -8.83 9.89
CA PHE A 155 -11.42 -8.18 11.11
C PHE A 155 -11.70 -6.67 11.08
N LYS A 156 -11.79 -6.09 12.27
CA LYS A 156 -11.86 -4.64 12.47
C LYS A 156 -11.04 -4.28 13.68
N LEU A 157 -10.01 -3.45 13.48
CA LEU A 157 -9.08 -3.02 14.51
C LEU A 157 -9.18 -1.52 14.69
N ARG A 158 -9.22 -1.07 15.94
CA ARG A 158 -9.05 0.33 16.28
C ARG A 158 -7.61 0.54 16.76
N CYS A 159 -6.93 1.50 16.18
CA CYS A 159 -5.54 1.80 16.49
C CYS A 159 -5.29 3.31 16.45
N TRP A 160 -4.14 3.73 16.94
CA TRP A 160 -3.70 5.13 16.86
C TRP A 160 -2.49 5.24 15.96
N PHE A 161 -2.48 6.29 15.15
CA PHE A 161 -1.34 6.57 14.31
C PHE A 161 -0.36 7.47 15.06
N ASN A 162 0.82 6.94 15.37
CA ASN A 162 1.92 7.70 15.95
C ASN A 162 2.68 8.42 14.83
N HIS A 163 2.57 9.76 14.78
CA HIS A 163 3.21 10.58 13.75
C HIS A 163 4.74 10.71 13.91
N GLU A 164 5.29 10.43 15.09
CA GLU A 164 6.73 10.49 15.34
C GLU A 164 7.43 9.24 14.81
N THR A 165 6.83 8.09 15.00
CA THR A 165 7.38 6.79 14.58
C THR A 165 6.76 6.27 13.29
N PHE A 166 5.72 6.92 12.77
CA PHE A 166 4.91 6.47 11.62
C PHE A 166 4.35 5.05 11.79
N ARG A 167 3.90 4.74 12.99
CA ARG A 167 3.35 3.42 13.32
C ARG A 167 1.90 3.50 13.77
N PHE A 168 1.18 2.45 13.46
CA PHE A 168 -0.06 2.16 14.15
C PHE A 168 0.26 1.46 15.47
N VAL A 169 -0.34 1.93 16.55
CA VAL A 169 -0.17 1.37 17.89
C VAL A 169 -1.53 0.99 18.44
N ASP A 170 -1.58 -0.14 19.11
CA ASP A 170 -2.73 -0.56 19.90
C ASP A 170 -2.65 0.15 21.27
N ASN A 171 -3.70 0.79 21.67
CA ASN A 171 -3.78 1.46 22.96
C ASN A 171 -4.70 0.70 23.95
N GLY A 172 -4.93 -0.58 23.72
CA GLY A 172 -5.60 -1.45 24.67
C GLY A 172 -7.10 -1.16 24.84
#